data_740198b1cfd951763b881b6c03572e2f
#
_entry.id   740198b1cfd951763b881b6c03572e2f
#
_cell.length_a   1.000
_cell.length_b   1.000
_cell.length_c   1.000
_cell.angle_alpha   90.00
_cell.angle_beta   90.00
_cell.angle_gamma   90.00
#
_symmetry.space_group_name_H-M   'P 1'
#
loop_
_entity.id
_entity.type
_entity.pdbx_description
1 polymer ?
#
loop_
_entity_poly.entity_id
_entity_poly.type
_entity_poly.pdbx_seq_one_letter_code
_entity_poly.pdbx_strand_id
1 'polypeptide(L)'
;FKTGTPPRVDGRTVDFDELELQPGEGGGYRFGAYAQEDIPEQRPCWVTWAGDALKEVVRDNLDRSALYGGSIAGRGPRDCPSIEDKVVRFPDAPRHQVFLEPEGLHTEELYVNGLSTSLPAEVQLAFLRTLPGMKDVRMTKGGYAIEYDYFPPHQLRHTLELKDVPGLYFAGQVNGTTGYEEAAGQGVVAGINAALRVRGEDPFILERDQAYIGVLIDDLVTRGVDEPYRLFTSRAEFRLLLRQDNAHRRLGPLARERGLLTGVQTEALEQRIREEDRVAVWFRDTALRPEAVAGVLEEAGTRPISEPVRAVELLRRPRVSAAQLLEVGNADGVTASADALAAVEVEDNASTGHHAVRIVAE
;
A
#
# COMPACT_ATOMS: atom_id res chain seq x y z
N PHE A 1 7.01 -22.41 -5.77
CA PHE A 1 6.35 -21.81 -4.60
C PHE A 1 4.90 -22.29 -4.50
N LYS A 2 4.28 -22.14 -3.33
CA LYS A 2 2.91 -22.56 -3.09
C LYS A 2 2.14 -21.57 -2.25
N THR A 3 0.82 -21.48 -2.44
CA THR A 3 -0.10 -20.68 -1.62
C THR A 3 -1.51 -21.28 -1.65
N GLY A 4 -2.39 -20.82 -0.76
CA GLY A 4 -3.83 -21.05 -0.83
C GLY A 4 -4.54 -19.81 -1.33
N THR A 5 -5.80 -19.96 -1.72
CA THR A 5 -6.69 -18.83 -2.04
C THR A 5 -7.86 -18.80 -1.06
N PRO A 6 -8.44 -17.63 -0.75
CA PRO A 6 -9.61 -17.55 0.10
C PRO A 6 -10.89 -18.01 -0.62
N PRO A 7 -11.87 -18.54 0.11
CA PRO A 7 -13.20 -18.81 -0.45
C PRO A 7 -13.98 -17.52 -0.73
N ARG A 8 -15.08 -17.64 -1.49
CA ARG A 8 -16.09 -16.62 -1.68
C ARG A 8 -17.43 -17.10 -1.15
N VAL A 9 -18.20 -16.16 -0.67
CA VAL A 9 -19.52 -16.44 -0.08
C VAL A 9 -20.59 -15.51 -0.65
N ASP A 10 -21.83 -15.96 -0.61
CA ASP A 10 -23.01 -15.15 -0.96
C ASP A 10 -23.38 -14.24 0.22
N GLY A 11 -23.17 -12.94 0.07
CA GLY A 11 -23.45 -11.94 1.10
C GLY A 11 -24.90 -11.92 1.59
N ARG A 12 -25.86 -12.36 0.76
CA ARG A 12 -27.27 -12.47 1.17
C ARG A 12 -27.53 -13.52 2.26
N THR A 13 -26.54 -14.38 2.52
CA THR A 13 -26.59 -15.44 3.54
C THR A 13 -25.73 -15.12 4.77
N VAL A 14 -25.21 -13.90 4.85
CA VAL A 14 -24.41 -13.40 5.96
C VAL A 14 -25.30 -12.55 6.86
N ASP A 15 -25.21 -12.77 8.17
CA ASP A 15 -25.84 -11.92 9.18
C ASP A 15 -24.87 -10.79 9.54
N PHE A 16 -25.06 -9.63 8.91
CA PHE A 16 -24.19 -8.47 9.09
C PHE A 16 -24.37 -7.79 10.45
N ASP A 17 -25.49 -8.02 11.16
CA ASP A 17 -25.73 -7.46 12.49
C ASP A 17 -24.78 -8.05 13.55
N GLU A 18 -24.24 -9.24 13.30
CA GLU A 18 -23.22 -9.87 14.15
C GLU A 18 -21.76 -9.42 13.82
N LEU A 19 -21.56 -8.54 12.83
CA LEU A 19 -20.25 -8.17 12.31
C LEU A 19 -19.90 -6.72 12.62
N GLU A 20 -18.61 -6.45 12.72
CA GLU A 20 -18.09 -5.10 12.84
C GLU A 20 -17.99 -4.46 11.45
N LEU A 21 -18.71 -3.34 11.23
CA LEU A 21 -18.65 -2.59 10.00
C LEU A 21 -17.33 -1.82 9.93
N GLN A 22 -16.58 -2.01 8.85
CA GLN A 22 -15.42 -1.20 8.52
C GLN A 22 -15.76 -0.34 7.30
N PRO A 23 -16.04 0.96 7.47
CA PRO A 23 -16.32 1.85 6.36
C PRO A 23 -15.06 2.07 5.51
N GLY A 24 -15.25 2.49 4.26
CA GLY A 24 -14.17 2.96 3.42
C GLY A 24 -13.51 4.23 4.00
N GLU A 25 -12.28 4.51 3.58
CA GLU A 25 -11.59 5.72 4.00
C GLU A 25 -12.32 6.97 3.50
N GLY A 26 -12.72 7.83 4.46
CA GLY A 26 -13.19 9.17 4.15
C GLY A 26 -12.01 10.07 3.78
N GLY A 27 -12.20 11.04 2.87
CA GLY A 27 -11.18 12.05 2.58
C GLY A 27 -10.43 11.88 1.27
N GLY A 28 -10.64 10.77 0.54
CA GLY A 28 -10.32 10.71 -0.89
C GLY A 28 -8.86 10.76 -1.26
N TYR A 29 -7.95 10.23 -0.41
CA TYR A 29 -6.56 10.06 -0.83
C TYR A 29 -6.50 9.24 -2.13
N ARG A 30 -5.73 9.71 -3.09
CA ARG A 30 -5.58 9.08 -4.40
C ARG A 30 -4.11 8.88 -4.72
N PHE A 31 -3.78 7.71 -5.25
CA PHE A 31 -2.41 7.42 -5.69
C PHE A 31 -2.01 8.23 -6.94
N GLY A 32 -2.97 8.58 -7.78
CA GLY A 32 -2.72 9.34 -9.01
C GLY A 32 -2.73 10.84 -8.78
N ALA A 33 -1.65 11.54 -9.16
CA ALA A 33 -1.56 13.01 -9.10
C ALA A 33 -2.58 13.74 -10.01
N TYR A 34 -3.27 13.01 -10.87
CA TYR A 34 -4.22 13.52 -11.88
C TYR A 34 -5.61 12.91 -11.71
N ALA A 35 -5.89 12.32 -10.56
CA ALA A 35 -7.19 11.71 -10.33
C ALA A 35 -8.30 12.76 -10.39
N GLN A 36 -9.41 12.41 -11.05
CA GLN A 36 -10.58 13.27 -11.14
C GLN A 36 -11.16 13.56 -9.75
N GLU A 37 -11.88 14.67 -9.61
CA GLU A 37 -12.42 15.15 -8.33
C GLU A 37 -13.48 14.22 -7.73
N ASP A 38 -14.17 13.43 -8.56
CA ASP A 38 -15.23 12.52 -8.10
C ASP A 38 -14.66 11.27 -7.43
N ILE A 39 -14.95 11.13 -6.15
CA ILE A 39 -14.68 9.89 -5.40
C ILE A 39 -15.81 8.90 -5.74
N PRO A 40 -15.50 7.70 -6.26
CA PRO A 40 -16.52 6.70 -6.50
C PRO A 40 -17.19 6.27 -5.19
N GLU A 41 -18.45 5.80 -5.29
CA GLU A 41 -19.16 5.24 -4.14
C GLU A 41 -18.30 4.20 -3.44
N GLN A 42 -18.07 4.42 -2.13
CA GLN A 42 -17.30 3.50 -1.32
C GLN A 42 -18.17 2.34 -0.83
N ARG A 43 -17.62 1.13 -0.87
CA ARG A 43 -18.23 -0.05 -0.27
C ARG A 43 -17.50 -0.40 1.02
N PRO A 44 -18.23 -0.60 2.13
CA PRO A 44 -17.61 -1.04 3.37
C PRO A 44 -17.19 -2.51 3.28
N CYS A 45 -16.23 -2.88 4.13
CA CYS A 45 -15.95 -4.26 4.50
C CYS A 45 -16.56 -4.59 5.85
N TRP A 46 -16.61 -5.87 6.20
CA TRP A 46 -17.04 -6.32 7.53
C TRP A 46 -15.98 -7.20 8.14
N VAL A 47 -15.81 -7.05 9.45
CA VAL A 47 -14.83 -7.82 10.22
C VAL A 47 -15.52 -8.91 11.01
N THR A 48 -14.96 -10.12 10.92
CA THR A 48 -15.30 -11.25 11.78
C THR A 48 -14.04 -11.92 12.29
N TRP A 49 -14.17 -12.95 13.12
CA TRP A 49 -13.05 -13.52 13.84
C TRP A 49 -13.04 -15.05 13.77
N ALA A 50 -11.93 -15.61 13.34
CA ALA A 50 -11.65 -17.03 13.35
C ALA A 50 -11.14 -17.45 14.74
N GLY A 51 -12.03 -17.99 15.56
CA GLY A 51 -11.74 -18.46 16.92
C GLY A 51 -11.42 -19.95 17.02
N ASP A 52 -11.53 -20.50 18.23
CA ASP A 52 -11.12 -21.88 18.52
C ASP A 52 -11.93 -22.93 17.76
N ALA A 53 -13.23 -22.74 17.57
CA ALA A 53 -14.06 -23.66 16.80
C ALA A 53 -13.56 -23.84 15.35
N LEU A 54 -13.15 -22.73 14.70
CA LEU A 54 -12.52 -22.81 13.38
C LEU A 54 -11.21 -23.57 13.44
N LYS A 55 -10.36 -23.28 14.43
CA LYS A 55 -9.05 -23.92 14.58
C LYS A 55 -9.16 -25.43 14.77
N GLU A 56 -10.17 -25.90 15.51
CA GLU A 56 -10.47 -27.33 15.70
C GLU A 56 -10.79 -27.99 14.34
N VAL A 57 -11.73 -27.42 13.57
CA VAL A 57 -12.07 -27.93 12.24
C VAL A 57 -10.83 -27.99 11.34
N VAL A 58 -9.97 -26.99 11.37
CA VAL A 58 -8.75 -26.98 10.55
C VAL A 58 -7.75 -28.04 11.03
N ARG A 59 -7.50 -28.15 12.34
CA ARG A 59 -6.57 -29.16 12.92
C ARG A 59 -6.97 -30.58 12.58
N ASP A 60 -8.25 -30.90 12.70
CA ASP A 60 -8.80 -32.22 12.45
C ASP A 60 -8.72 -32.65 10.97
N ASN A 61 -8.43 -31.69 10.07
CA ASN A 61 -8.38 -31.95 8.63
C ASN A 61 -7.05 -31.52 7.97
N LEU A 62 -5.98 -31.26 8.74
CA LEU A 62 -4.69 -30.82 8.20
C LEU A 62 -4.09 -31.81 7.18
N ASP A 63 -4.27 -33.11 7.40
CA ASP A 63 -3.82 -34.19 6.51
C ASP A 63 -4.53 -34.17 5.14
N ARG A 64 -5.72 -33.52 5.06
CA ARG A 64 -6.50 -33.39 3.85
C ARG A 64 -6.17 -32.10 3.06
N SER A 65 -5.36 -31.20 3.64
CA SER A 65 -4.89 -29.99 2.99
C SER A 65 -3.85 -30.32 1.91
N ALA A 66 -3.98 -29.78 0.72
CA ALA A 66 -2.97 -29.96 -0.33
C ALA A 66 -1.60 -29.38 0.09
N LEU A 67 -1.60 -28.33 0.91
CA LEU A 67 -0.39 -27.70 1.43
C LEU A 67 0.32 -28.55 2.50
N TYR A 68 -0.42 -29.30 3.32
CA TYR A 68 0.08 -30.08 4.46
C TYR A 68 0.05 -31.61 4.21
N GLY A 69 -0.85 -32.10 3.39
CA GLY A 69 -0.99 -33.52 3.03
C GLY A 69 0.06 -34.04 2.03
N GLY A 70 1.06 -33.23 1.67
CA GLY A 70 2.17 -33.62 0.81
C GLY A 70 1.89 -33.59 -0.69
N SER A 71 0.71 -33.15 -1.13
CA SER A 71 0.37 -33.07 -2.55
C SER A 71 1.16 -31.97 -3.28
N ILE A 72 1.64 -30.95 -2.55
CA ILE A 72 2.40 -29.80 -3.06
C ILE A 72 3.66 -29.62 -2.20
N ALA A 73 4.82 -29.53 -2.84
CA ALA A 73 6.12 -29.53 -2.17
C ALA A 73 6.78 -28.15 -2.02
N GLY A 74 6.28 -27.10 -2.65
CA GLY A 74 6.89 -25.76 -2.66
C GLY A 74 6.93 -25.06 -1.29
N ARG A 75 7.67 -23.96 -1.18
CA ARG A 75 7.63 -23.04 -0.03
C ARG A 75 6.47 -22.06 -0.15
N GLY A 76 5.74 -21.82 0.94
CA GLY A 76 4.70 -20.79 1.03
C GLY A 76 5.28 -19.44 1.43
N PRO A 77 4.54 -18.33 1.18
CA PRO A 77 4.93 -17.01 1.62
C PRO A 77 4.86 -16.89 3.15
N ARG A 78 5.80 -16.14 3.77
CA ARG A 78 5.77 -15.90 5.22
C ARG A 78 4.66 -14.94 5.62
N ASP A 79 4.36 -13.99 4.75
CA ASP A 79 3.57 -12.80 5.07
C ASP A 79 2.10 -12.90 4.67
N CYS A 80 1.73 -13.96 3.98
CA CYS A 80 0.35 -14.30 3.67
C CYS A 80 0.11 -15.80 3.95
N PRO A 81 0.15 -16.20 5.24
CA PRO A 81 -0.03 -17.59 5.61
C PRO A 81 -1.46 -18.05 5.34
N SER A 82 -1.61 -19.30 4.90
CA SER A 82 -2.92 -19.95 4.85
C SER A 82 -3.51 -20.07 6.26
N ILE A 83 -4.81 -20.38 6.35
CA ILE A 83 -5.42 -20.60 7.67
C ILE A 83 -4.79 -21.82 8.35
N GLU A 84 -4.37 -22.84 7.58
CA GLU A 84 -3.62 -23.97 8.09
C GLU A 84 -2.29 -23.53 8.72
N ASP A 85 -1.53 -22.65 8.03
CA ASP A 85 -0.29 -22.07 8.57
C ASP A 85 -0.53 -21.27 9.85
N LYS A 86 -1.60 -20.45 9.89
CA LYS A 86 -1.96 -19.67 11.07
C LYS A 86 -2.24 -20.55 12.28
N VAL A 87 -3.01 -21.60 12.06
CA VAL A 87 -3.40 -22.55 13.12
C VAL A 87 -2.18 -23.34 13.64
N VAL A 88 -1.25 -23.70 12.76
CA VAL A 88 -0.05 -24.47 13.14
C VAL A 88 1.03 -23.61 13.77
N ARG A 89 1.29 -22.42 13.20
CA ARG A 89 2.38 -21.53 13.65
C ARG A 89 2.01 -20.66 14.84
N PHE A 90 0.72 -20.37 15.01
CA PHE A 90 0.21 -19.50 16.08
C PHE A 90 -0.92 -20.21 16.86
N PRO A 91 -0.63 -21.35 17.49
CA PRO A 91 -1.65 -22.15 18.18
C PRO A 91 -2.31 -21.41 19.35
N ASP A 92 -1.53 -20.53 20.01
CA ASP A 92 -1.94 -19.78 21.21
C ASP A 92 -2.62 -18.44 20.87
N ALA A 93 -2.65 -18.02 19.60
CA ALA A 93 -3.35 -16.83 19.21
C ALA A 93 -4.85 -16.99 19.51
N PRO A 94 -5.50 -16.10 20.28
CA PRO A 94 -6.89 -16.31 20.70
C PRO A 94 -7.85 -16.31 19.50
N ARG A 95 -7.57 -15.56 18.47
CA ARG A 95 -8.36 -15.45 17.24
C ARG A 95 -7.54 -14.84 16.11
N HIS A 96 -8.01 -15.04 14.86
CA HIS A 96 -7.46 -14.40 13.67
C HIS A 96 -8.52 -13.53 13.02
N GLN A 97 -8.12 -12.35 12.57
CA GLN A 97 -9.00 -11.42 11.88
C GLN A 97 -9.35 -11.92 10.48
N VAL A 98 -10.59 -11.71 10.11
CA VAL A 98 -11.15 -12.07 8.80
C VAL A 98 -11.98 -10.90 8.30
N PHE A 99 -11.76 -10.53 7.03
CA PHE A 99 -12.53 -9.47 6.38
C PHE A 99 -13.44 -10.07 5.33
N LEU A 100 -14.69 -9.60 5.30
CA LEU A 100 -15.63 -9.88 4.22
C LEU A 100 -15.64 -8.66 3.28
N GLU A 101 -15.06 -8.84 2.11
CA GLU A 101 -14.81 -7.76 1.14
C GLU A 101 -15.69 -7.94 -0.09
N PRO A 102 -16.50 -6.93 -0.50
CA PRO A 102 -17.25 -7.01 -1.74
C PRO A 102 -16.34 -7.22 -2.96
N GLU A 103 -16.63 -8.21 -3.78
CA GLU A 103 -15.89 -8.47 -5.04
C GLU A 103 -16.16 -7.40 -6.12
N GLY A 104 -17.14 -6.52 -5.90
CA GLY A 104 -17.46 -5.42 -6.81
C GLY A 104 -18.73 -4.68 -6.42
N LEU A 105 -19.04 -3.61 -7.15
CA LEU A 105 -20.17 -2.72 -6.84
C LEU A 105 -21.54 -3.37 -7.11
N HIS A 106 -21.62 -4.33 -8.02
CA HIS A 106 -22.87 -4.90 -8.52
C HIS A 106 -22.98 -6.41 -8.27
N THR A 107 -22.28 -6.92 -7.27
CA THR A 107 -22.32 -8.34 -6.90
C THR A 107 -22.59 -8.50 -5.40
N GLU A 108 -23.27 -9.59 -5.05
CA GLU A 108 -23.44 -10.02 -3.67
C GLU A 108 -22.33 -11.00 -3.21
N GLU A 109 -21.36 -11.25 -4.07
CA GLU A 109 -20.24 -12.13 -3.75
C GLU A 109 -19.22 -11.40 -2.87
N LEU A 110 -18.88 -12.01 -1.73
CA LEU A 110 -17.90 -11.50 -0.79
C LEU A 110 -16.66 -12.40 -0.79
N TYR A 111 -15.50 -11.77 -0.85
CA TYR A 111 -14.19 -12.37 -0.68
C TYR A 111 -13.89 -12.51 0.82
N VAL A 112 -13.51 -13.72 1.25
CA VAL A 112 -13.25 -13.98 2.68
C VAL A 112 -11.75 -13.84 2.94
N ASN A 113 -11.28 -12.59 3.02
CA ASN A 113 -9.87 -12.27 3.23
C ASN A 113 -9.40 -12.75 4.61
N GLY A 114 -8.20 -13.33 4.64
CA GLY A 114 -7.59 -13.89 5.84
C GLY A 114 -7.79 -15.39 6.02
N LEU A 115 -8.63 -16.04 5.17
CA LEU A 115 -8.87 -17.47 5.20
C LEU A 115 -8.39 -18.19 3.93
N SER A 116 -7.23 -17.80 3.39
CA SER A 116 -6.57 -18.57 2.33
C SER A 116 -6.39 -20.02 2.78
N THR A 117 -6.78 -20.97 1.93
CA THR A 117 -6.81 -22.40 2.30
C THR A 117 -6.63 -23.31 1.10
N SER A 118 -6.22 -24.52 1.36
CA SER A 118 -6.17 -25.63 0.41
C SER A 118 -6.97 -26.84 0.87
N LEU A 119 -7.76 -26.69 1.93
CA LEU A 119 -8.63 -27.74 2.45
C LEU A 119 -9.78 -28.05 1.48
N PRO A 120 -10.36 -29.26 1.53
CA PRO A 120 -11.53 -29.62 0.73
C PRO A 120 -12.74 -28.69 0.97
N ALA A 121 -13.59 -28.52 -0.04
CA ALA A 121 -14.69 -27.56 -0.01
C ALA A 121 -15.68 -27.76 1.16
N GLU A 122 -15.97 -29.01 1.51
CA GLU A 122 -16.85 -29.33 2.64
C GLU A 122 -16.23 -28.93 4.00
N VAL A 123 -14.89 -29.03 4.13
CA VAL A 123 -14.19 -28.56 5.33
C VAL A 123 -14.19 -27.02 5.38
N GLN A 124 -14.01 -26.39 4.23
CA GLN A 124 -14.11 -24.92 4.13
C GLN A 124 -15.50 -24.44 4.57
N LEU A 125 -16.55 -25.05 4.08
CA LEU A 125 -17.92 -24.69 4.50
C LEU A 125 -18.12 -24.93 6.00
N ALA A 126 -17.58 -26.02 6.53
CA ALA A 126 -17.68 -26.32 7.96
C ALA A 126 -17.00 -25.24 8.81
N PHE A 127 -15.78 -24.84 8.49
CA PHE A 127 -15.10 -23.79 9.27
C PHE A 127 -15.71 -22.40 9.04
N LEU A 128 -16.19 -22.07 7.84
CA LEU A 128 -16.85 -20.79 7.58
C LEU A 128 -18.08 -20.61 8.48
N ARG A 129 -18.86 -21.67 8.68
CA ARG A 129 -20.05 -21.67 9.54
C ARG A 129 -19.78 -21.53 11.04
N THR A 130 -18.51 -21.61 11.46
CA THR A 130 -18.12 -21.34 12.85
C THR A 130 -17.86 -19.86 13.13
N LEU A 131 -17.78 -19.04 12.09
CA LEU A 131 -17.53 -17.59 12.24
C LEU A 131 -18.81 -16.86 12.65
N PRO A 132 -18.72 -15.85 13.53
CA PRO A 132 -19.82 -14.94 13.79
C PRO A 132 -20.41 -14.40 12.48
N GLY A 133 -21.73 -14.31 12.41
CA GLY A 133 -22.47 -13.83 11.24
C GLY A 133 -22.50 -14.80 10.03
N MET A 134 -21.87 -15.97 10.10
CA MET A 134 -21.74 -16.87 8.96
C MET A 134 -22.36 -18.27 9.17
N LYS A 135 -23.18 -18.45 10.19
CA LYS A 135 -23.78 -19.74 10.55
C LYS A 135 -24.52 -20.42 9.39
N ASP A 136 -25.26 -19.67 8.61
CA ASP A 136 -26.06 -20.14 7.48
C ASP A 136 -25.44 -19.80 6.11
N VAL A 137 -24.16 -19.43 6.11
CA VAL A 137 -23.47 -18.97 4.92
C VAL A 137 -23.46 -20.01 3.80
N ARG A 138 -23.65 -19.53 2.58
CA ARG A 138 -23.49 -20.28 1.35
C ARG A 138 -22.16 -19.90 0.67
N MET A 139 -21.25 -20.85 0.56
CA MET A 139 -20.03 -20.69 -0.21
C MET A 139 -20.35 -20.73 -1.71
N THR A 140 -19.89 -19.72 -2.46
CA THR A 140 -20.07 -19.60 -3.91
C THR A 140 -18.88 -20.19 -4.66
N LYS A 141 -17.68 -19.99 -4.12
CA LYS A 141 -16.42 -20.56 -4.63
C LYS A 141 -15.57 -21.03 -3.46
N GLY A 142 -15.07 -22.25 -3.57
CA GLY A 142 -14.05 -22.76 -2.62
C GLY A 142 -12.69 -22.11 -2.87
N GLY A 143 -11.92 -21.93 -1.79
CA GLY A 143 -10.49 -21.71 -1.91
C GLY A 143 -9.78 -22.93 -2.47
N TYR A 144 -8.62 -22.75 -3.06
CA TYR A 144 -7.82 -23.83 -3.67
C TYR A 144 -6.33 -23.55 -3.53
N ALA A 145 -5.54 -24.60 -3.61
CA ALA A 145 -4.09 -24.50 -3.62
C ALA A 145 -3.58 -24.00 -4.98
N ILE A 146 -2.57 -23.18 -4.95
CA ILE A 146 -1.78 -22.81 -6.12
C ILE A 146 -0.35 -23.27 -5.90
N GLU A 147 0.20 -23.96 -6.87
CA GLU A 147 1.63 -24.19 -7.00
C GLU A 147 2.10 -23.50 -8.29
N TYR A 148 3.19 -22.75 -8.20
CA TYR A 148 3.71 -22.02 -9.34
C TYR A 148 5.23 -22.11 -9.41
N ASP A 149 5.72 -22.17 -10.65
CA ASP A 149 7.14 -22.11 -10.94
C ASP A 149 7.63 -20.66 -10.93
N TYR A 150 8.89 -20.49 -10.62
CA TYR A 150 9.58 -19.22 -10.82
C TYR A 150 10.95 -19.47 -11.44
N PHE A 151 11.48 -18.47 -12.12
CA PHE A 151 12.82 -18.48 -12.67
C PHE A 151 13.74 -17.65 -11.79
N PRO A 152 14.94 -18.15 -11.44
CA PRO A 152 15.87 -17.40 -10.60
C PRO A 152 16.15 -16.00 -11.17
N PRO A 153 15.80 -14.92 -10.47
CA PRO A 153 15.80 -13.57 -11.03
C PRO A 153 17.22 -13.00 -11.28
N HIS A 154 18.28 -13.64 -10.79
CA HIS A 154 19.65 -13.29 -11.15
C HIS A 154 19.97 -13.48 -12.65
N GLN A 155 19.11 -14.18 -13.40
CA GLN A 155 19.18 -14.28 -14.87
C GLN A 155 18.72 -12.99 -15.57
N LEU A 156 18.11 -12.06 -14.85
CA LEU A 156 17.61 -10.80 -15.38
C LEU A 156 18.64 -9.68 -15.22
N ARG A 157 18.54 -8.68 -16.09
CA ARG A 157 19.14 -7.37 -15.95
C ARG A 157 18.25 -6.49 -15.07
N HIS A 158 18.72 -5.33 -14.61
CA HIS A 158 17.90 -4.34 -13.93
C HIS A 158 16.73 -3.80 -14.78
N THR A 159 16.77 -4.00 -16.08
CA THR A 159 15.66 -3.74 -17.01
C THR A 159 14.56 -4.79 -16.98
N LEU A 160 14.76 -5.89 -16.23
CA LEU A 160 13.96 -7.11 -16.23
C LEU A 160 14.03 -7.91 -17.55
N GLU A 161 14.98 -7.58 -18.44
CA GLU A 161 15.30 -8.37 -19.63
C GLU A 161 16.13 -9.58 -19.24
N LEU A 162 15.84 -10.73 -19.85
CA LEU A 162 16.64 -11.94 -19.68
C LEU A 162 18.04 -11.76 -20.29
N LYS A 163 19.11 -12.11 -19.55
CA LYS A 163 20.50 -11.92 -20.01
C LYS A 163 20.80 -12.69 -21.26
N ASP A 164 20.30 -13.92 -21.37
CA ASP A 164 20.64 -14.87 -22.43
C ASP A 164 19.66 -14.84 -23.60
N VAL A 165 18.49 -14.19 -23.45
CA VAL A 165 17.48 -14.08 -24.51
C VAL A 165 17.08 -12.61 -24.68
N PRO A 166 17.80 -11.87 -25.52
CA PRO A 166 17.50 -10.46 -25.77
C PRO A 166 16.07 -10.23 -26.27
N GLY A 167 15.37 -9.25 -25.70
CA GLY A 167 14.00 -8.91 -26.04
C GLY A 167 12.93 -9.67 -25.24
N LEU A 168 13.32 -10.62 -24.38
CA LEU A 168 12.42 -11.33 -23.48
C LEU A 168 12.50 -10.69 -22.09
N TYR A 169 11.35 -10.29 -21.54
CA TYR A 169 11.23 -9.67 -20.21
C TYR A 169 10.35 -10.51 -19.31
N PHE A 170 10.69 -10.58 -18.02
CA PHE A 170 9.91 -11.25 -17.01
C PHE A 170 9.42 -10.26 -15.96
N ALA A 171 8.18 -10.41 -15.50
CA ALA A 171 7.59 -9.56 -14.47
C ALA A 171 6.59 -10.32 -13.60
N GLY A 172 6.55 -10.02 -12.30
CA GLY A 172 5.61 -10.60 -11.35
C GLY A 172 6.07 -11.93 -10.76
N GLN A 173 5.15 -12.83 -10.49
CA GLN A 173 5.40 -14.10 -9.79
C GLN A 173 6.46 -14.97 -10.45
N VAL A 174 6.60 -14.90 -11.76
CA VAL A 174 7.63 -15.63 -12.50
C VAL A 174 9.05 -15.31 -12.02
N ASN A 175 9.26 -14.15 -11.40
CA ASN A 175 10.52 -13.73 -10.80
C ASN A 175 10.63 -14.09 -9.30
N GLY A 176 9.69 -14.88 -8.77
CA GLY A 176 9.70 -15.31 -7.37
C GLY A 176 9.15 -14.29 -6.38
N THR A 177 8.42 -13.28 -6.84
CA THR A 177 7.73 -12.32 -5.95
C THR A 177 6.32 -12.80 -5.62
N THR A 178 5.76 -12.29 -4.51
CA THR A 178 4.34 -12.38 -4.18
C THR A 178 3.82 -10.99 -3.85
N GLY A 179 2.63 -10.67 -4.33
CA GLY A 179 1.97 -9.38 -4.13
C GLY A 179 1.63 -8.71 -5.45
N TYR A 180 0.49 -8.02 -5.44
CA TYR A 180 -0.02 -7.33 -6.63
C TYR A 180 0.85 -6.12 -6.98
N GLU A 181 1.31 -5.40 -5.97
CA GLU A 181 2.13 -4.20 -6.10
C GLU A 181 3.50 -4.53 -6.68
N GLU A 182 4.11 -5.61 -6.23
CA GLU A 182 5.39 -6.09 -6.76
C GLU A 182 5.27 -6.49 -8.23
N ALA A 183 4.17 -7.16 -8.60
CA ALA A 183 3.92 -7.55 -9.98
C ALA A 183 3.65 -6.34 -10.88
N ALA A 184 2.85 -5.37 -10.40
CA ALA A 184 2.55 -4.14 -11.13
C ALA A 184 3.82 -3.31 -11.38
N GLY A 185 4.65 -3.10 -10.35
CA GLY A 185 5.90 -2.37 -10.46
C GLY A 185 6.87 -2.99 -11.47
N GLN A 186 7.03 -4.32 -11.41
CA GLN A 186 7.86 -5.04 -12.39
C GLN A 186 7.28 -4.92 -13.81
N GLY A 187 5.97 -5.08 -13.96
CA GLY A 187 5.29 -4.97 -15.25
C GLY A 187 5.49 -3.61 -15.92
N VAL A 188 5.38 -2.53 -15.14
CA VAL A 188 5.63 -1.16 -15.61
C VAL A 188 7.08 -1.01 -16.10
N VAL A 189 8.07 -1.40 -15.29
CA VAL A 189 9.49 -1.27 -15.68
C VAL A 189 9.84 -2.14 -16.88
N ALA A 190 9.37 -3.39 -16.91
CA ALA A 190 9.58 -4.28 -18.05
C ALA A 190 8.96 -3.71 -19.34
N GLY A 191 7.72 -3.20 -19.26
CA GLY A 191 7.02 -2.61 -20.40
C GLY A 191 7.71 -1.35 -20.94
N ILE A 192 8.16 -0.45 -20.06
CA ILE A 192 8.92 0.74 -20.44
C ILE A 192 10.21 0.32 -21.17
N ASN A 193 10.99 -0.58 -20.58
CA ASN A 193 12.25 -1.02 -21.17
C ASN A 193 12.08 -1.76 -22.51
N ALA A 194 11.02 -2.56 -22.63
CA ALA A 194 10.69 -3.19 -23.91
C ALA A 194 10.39 -2.15 -25.01
N ALA A 195 9.63 -1.10 -24.68
CA ALA A 195 9.33 -0.02 -25.61
C ALA A 195 10.58 0.80 -25.98
N LEU A 196 11.41 1.17 -25.01
CA LEU A 196 12.66 1.89 -25.23
C LEU A 196 13.63 1.09 -26.11
N ARG A 197 13.75 -0.23 -25.87
CA ARG A 197 14.55 -1.11 -26.69
C ARG A 197 14.11 -1.11 -28.17
N VAL A 198 12.82 -1.20 -28.43
CA VAL A 198 12.29 -1.16 -29.80
C VAL A 198 12.63 0.16 -30.51
N ARG A 199 12.69 1.26 -29.74
CA ARG A 199 13.05 2.60 -30.24
C ARG A 199 14.55 2.83 -30.35
N GLY A 200 15.39 1.93 -29.80
CA GLY A 200 16.83 2.11 -29.74
C GLY A 200 17.26 3.19 -28.74
N GLU A 201 16.44 3.45 -27.73
CA GLU A 201 16.68 4.42 -26.67
C GLU A 201 17.38 3.77 -25.47
N ASP A 202 18.00 4.60 -24.62
CA ASP A 202 18.66 4.16 -23.40
C ASP A 202 17.68 3.51 -22.41
N PRO A 203 18.11 2.47 -21.68
CA PRO A 203 17.26 1.76 -20.74
C PRO A 203 16.80 2.66 -19.59
N PHE A 204 15.62 2.34 -19.05
CA PHE A 204 15.06 2.94 -17.87
C PHE A 204 15.38 2.06 -16.65
N ILE A 205 16.21 2.55 -15.76
CA ILE A 205 16.58 1.89 -14.52
C ILE A 205 16.27 2.85 -13.38
N LEU A 206 15.61 2.34 -12.34
CA LEU A 206 15.36 3.06 -11.11
C LEU A 206 16.34 2.57 -10.04
N GLU A 207 17.08 3.51 -9.48
CA GLU A 207 18.01 3.25 -8.39
C GLU A 207 17.28 3.06 -7.04
N ARG A 208 17.98 2.49 -6.06
CA ARG A 208 17.44 2.17 -4.74
C ARG A 208 17.03 3.42 -3.93
N ASP A 209 17.62 4.57 -4.20
CA ASP A 209 17.28 5.87 -3.59
C ASP A 209 16.20 6.64 -4.35
N GLN A 210 15.81 6.17 -5.53
CA GLN A 210 14.79 6.82 -6.37
C GLN A 210 13.40 6.23 -6.17
N ALA A 211 13.29 4.90 -5.98
CA ALA A 211 11.98 4.25 -5.86
C ALA A 211 12.04 2.91 -5.12
N TYR A 212 10.95 2.53 -4.46
CA TYR A 212 10.79 1.16 -3.93
C TYR A 212 10.82 0.10 -5.03
N ILE A 213 10.39 0.43 -6.26
CA ILE A 213 10.54 -0.46 -7.43
C ILE A 213 12.02 -0.69 -7.73
N GLY A 214 12.88 0.33 -7.57
CA GLY A 214 14.33 0.19 -7.68
C GLY A 214 14.90 -0.77 -6.64
N VAL A 215 14.49 -0.63 -5.37
CA VAL A 215 14.88 -1.56 -4.29
C VAL A 215 14.46 -2.99 -4.61
N LEU A 216 13.20 -3.18 -5.06
CA LEU A 216 12.66 -4.48 -5.44
C LEU A 216 13.49 -5.15 -6.54
N ILE A 217 13.71 -4.45 -7.64
CA ILE A 217 14.40 -5.01 -8.80
C ILE A 217 15.86 -5.30 -8.47
N ASP A 218 16.53 -4.40 -7.78
CA ASP A 218 17.92 -4.61 -7.36
C ASP A 218 18.07 -5.81 -6.43
N ASP A 219 17.20 -5.96 -5.42
CA ASP A 219 17.21 -7.14 -4.56
C ASP A 219 17.01 -8.44 -5.36
N LEU A 220 16.07 -8.46 -6.31
CA LEU A 220 15.79 -9.63 -7.14
C LEU A 220 17.00 -10.05 -7.98
N VAL A 221 17.61 -9.11 -8.71
CA VAL A 221 18.65 -9.42 -9.69
C VAL A 221 20.02 -9.63 -9.07
N THR A 222 20.28 -9.05 -7.88
CA THR A 222 21.58 -9.14 -7.19
C THR A 222 21.61 -10.21 -6.11
N ARG A 223 20.56 -10.32 -5.29
CA ARG A 223 20.49 -11.26 -4.17
C ARG A 223 19.75 -12.55 -4.52
N GLY A 224 18.87 -12.48 -5.53
CA GLY A 224 17.98 -13.59 -5.85
C GLY A 224 16.90 -13.81 -4.79
N VAL A 225 16.19 -14.94 -4.89
CA VAL A 225 15.13 -15.33 -3.96
C VAL A 225 15.25 -16.80 -3.60
N ASP A 226 15.13 -17.11 -2.32
CA ASP A 226 15.07 -18.47 -1.78
C ASP A 226 13.69 -18.80 -1.17
N GLU A 227 12.85 -17.77 -1.02
CA GLU A 227 11.45 -17.81 -0.60
C GLU A 227 10.66 -16.73 -1.36
N PRO A 228 9.31 -16.80 -1.41
CA PRO A 228 8.50 -15.77 -2.05
C PRO A 228 8.84 -14.37 -1.53
N TYR A 229 9.35 -13.51 -2.41
CA TYR A 229 9.79 -12.16 -2.05
C TYR A 229 8.60 -11.22 -1.85
N ARG A 230 8.64 -10.45 -0.76
CA ARG A 230 7.75 -9.31 -0.49
C ARG A 230 8.59 -8.06 -0.23
N LEU A 231 8.09 -6.94 -0.76
CA LEU A 231 8.71 -5.64 -0.56
C LEU A 231 8.19 -5.00 0.73
N PHE A 232 9.08 -4.83 1.70
CA PHE A 232 8.79 -4.10 2.95
C PHE A 232 9.62 -2.82 3.00
N THR A 233 9.12 -1.82 3.70
CA THR A 233 9.85 -0.56 3.93
C THR A 233 11.21 -0.78 4.60
N SER A 234 11.34 -1.84 5.41
CA SER A 234 12.61 -2.24 6.05
C SER A 234 13.71 -2.68 5.08
N ARG A 235 13.37 -2.98 3.81
CA ARG A 235 14.35 -3.33 2.78
C ARG A 235 15.02 -2.12 2.15
N ALA A 236 14.43 -0.93 2.30
CA ALA A 236 14.94 0.31 1.72
C ALA A 236 15.81 1.07 2.73
N GLU A 237 17.04 1.36 2.33
CA GLU A 237 17.99 2.17 3.09
C GLU A 237 17.50 3.62 3.19
N PHE A 238 16.86 4.11 2.12
CA PHE A 238 16.38 5.48 1.97
C PHE A 238 14.89 5.63 2.26
N ARG A 239 14.33 4.83 3.16
CA ARG A 239 12.87 4.80 3.44
C ARG A 239 12.28 6.14 3.90
N LEU A 240 13.08 7.03 4.48
CA LEU A 240 12.66 8.38 4.86
C LEU A 240 12.56 9.32 3.64
N LEU A 241 13.30 9.02 2.57
CA LEU A 241 13.23 9.71 1.29
C LEU A 241 12.12 9.14 0.40
N LEU A 242 11.97 7.81 0.40
CA LEU A 242 11.04 7.09 -0.48
C LEU A 242 9.63 7.03 0.14
N ARG A 243 8.92 8.15 0.11
CA ARG A 243 7.56 8.25 0.61
C ARG A 243 6.55 8.35 -0.52
N GLN A 244 5.31 7.93 -0.26
CA GLN A 244 4.24 8.03 -1.26
C GLN A 244 3.82 9.50 -1.51
N ASP A 245 3.85 10.34 -0.47
CA ASP A 245 3.48 11.75 -0.53
C ASP A 245 4.37 12.57 -1.46
N ASN A 246 5.65 12.21 -1.62
CA ASN A 246 6.61 12.90 -2.49
C ASN A 246 6.94 12.15 -3.79
N ALA A 247 6.25 11.06 -4.11
CA ALA A 247 6.53 10.25 -5.29
C ALA A 247 6.42 11.06 -6.59
N HIS A 248 5.45 11.96 -6.69
CA HIS A 248 5.28 12.85 -7.84
C HIS A 248 6.48 13.78 -8.06
N ARG A 249 7.16 14.23 -6.99
CA ARG A 249 8.38 15.06 -7.08
C ARG A 249 9.59 14.25 -7.53
N ARG A 250 9.73 13.01 -7.03
CA ARG A 250 10.89 12.16 -7.35
C ARG A 250 10.78 11.53 -8.74
N LEU A 251 9.61 11.02 -9.09
CA LEU A 251 9.38 10.23 -10.30
C LEU A 251 8.71 11.01 -11.44
N GLY A 252 7.97 12.07 -11.12
CA GLY A 252 7.27 12.89 -12.11
C GLY A 252 8.18 13.47 -13.21
N PRO A 253 9.32 14.09 -12.87
CA PRO A 253 10.28 14.57 -13.86
C PRO A 253 10.81 13.45 -14.78
N LEU A 254 11.11 12.28 -14.23
CA LEU A 254 11.54 11.11 -15.00
C LEU A 254 10.44 10.61 -15.94
N ALA A 255 9.21 10.55 -15.43
CA ALA A 255 8.06 10.12 -16.24
C ALA A 255 7.79 11.08 -17.40
N ARG A 256 7.92 12.40 -17.17
CA ARG A 256 7.81 13.43 -18.22
C ARG A 256 8.90 13.29 -19.28
N GLU A 257 10.17 13.15 -18.85
CA GLU A 257 11.32 13.01 -19.74
C GLU A 257 11.18 11.80 -20.66
N ARG A 258 10.63 10.71 -20.14
CA ARG A 258 10.41 9.46 -20.88
C ARG A 258 9.09 9.41 -21.67
N GLY A 259 8.34 10.51 -21.71
CA GLY A 259 7.08 10.59 -22.45
C GLY A 259 5.97 9.68 -21.89
N LEU A 260 6.00 9.39 -20.59
CA LEU A 260 5.00 8.55 -19.92
C LEU A 260 3.77 9.34 -19.49
N LEU A 261 3.81 10.66 -19.56
CA LEU A 261 2.73 11.56 -19.19
C LEU A 261 2.11 12.19 -20.45
N THR A 262 0.79 12.33 -20.48
CA THR A 262 0.09 13.17 -21.45
C THR A 262 0.37 14.66 -21.16
N GLY A 263 0.04 15.55 -22.11
CA GLY A 263 0.19 16.99 -21.90
C GLY A 263 -0.60 17.51 -20.69
N VAL A 264 -1.84 17.03 -20.50
CA VAL A 264 -2.69 17.38 -19.35
C VAL A 264 -2.08 16.90 -18.03
N GLN A 265 -1.56 15.68 -18.00
CA GLN A 265 -0.92 15.14 -16.81
C GLN A 265 0.37 15.88 -16.46
N THR A 266 1.15 16.27 -17.46
CA THR A 266 2.37 17.09 -17.28
C THR A 266 2.03 18.45 -16.68
N GLU A 267 1.02 19.13 -17.20
CA GLU A 267 0.58 20.42 -16.69
C GLU A 267 0.09 20.34 -15.24
N ALA A 268 -0.72 19.33 -14.92
CA ALA A 268 -1.21 19.08 -13.56
C ALA A 268 -0.05 18.82 -12.58
N LEU A 269 0.93 18.00 -12.98
CA LEU A 269 2.13 17.73 -12.18
C LEU A 269 2.93 19.01 -11.89
N GLU A 270 3.19 19.82 -12.94
CA GLU A 270 3.95 21.04 -12.81
C GLU A 270 3.20 22.09 -11.98
N GLN A 271 1.89 22.16 -12.10
CA GLN A 271 1.07 23.06 -11.28
C GLN A 271 1.15 22.67 -9.81
N ARG A 272 1.01 21.37 -9.48
CA ARG A 272 1.13 20.85 -8.12
C ARG A 272 2.51 21.18 -7.52
N ILE A 273 3.59 20.89 -8.24
CA ILE A 273 4.96 21.21 -7.78
C ILE A 273 5.12 22.71 -7.53
N ARG A 274 4.65 23.56 -8.45
CA ARG A 274 4.72 25.02 -8.26
C ARG A 274 3.92 25.49 -7.04
N GLU A 275 2.77 24.89 -6.77
CA GLU A 275 1.96 25.22 -5.59
C GLU A 275 2.68 24.83 -4.30
N GLU A 276 3.19 23.62 -4.20
CA GLU A 276 3.97 23.13 -3.06
C GLU A 276 5.21 24.01 -2.81
N ASP A 277 5.94 24.38 -3.87
CA ASP A 277 7.12 25.27 -3.76
C ASP A 277 6.75 26.65 -3.23
N ARG A 278 5.65 27.25 -3.69
CA ARG A 278 5.16 28.54 -3.18
C ARG A 278 4.82 28.46 -1.69
N VAL A 279 4.15 27.40 -1.27
CA VAL A 279 3.81 27.19 0.14
C VAL A 279 5.09 27.02 0.96
N ALA A 280 6.04 26.19 0.52
CA ALA A 280 7.30 25.97 1.22
C ALA A 280 8.15 27.27 1.36
N VAL A 281 8.19 28.08 0.29
CA VAL A 281 8.87 29.39 0.32
C VAL A 281 8.20 30.33 1.32
N TRP A 282 6.86 30.37 1.33
CA TRP A 282 6.13 31.20 2.27
C TRP A 282 6.44 30.83 3.72
N PHE A 283 6.41 29.54 4.07
CA PHE A 283 6.74 29.07 5.43
C PHE A 283 8.17 29.40 5.85
N ARG A 284 9.11 29.33 4.92
CA ARG A 284 10.53 29.59 5.18
C ARG A 284 10.80 31.09 5.39
N ASP A 285 10.16 31.95 4.59
CA ASP A 285 10.52 33.35 4.49
C ASP A 285 9.61 34.27 5.30
N THR A 286 8.41 33.83 5.70
CA THR A 286 7.45 34.61 6.46
C THR A 286 7.68 34.52 7.96
N ALA A 287 7.86 35.68 8.60
CA ALA A 287 7.88 35.77 10.06
C ALA A 287 6.51 36.23 10.58
N LEU A 288 5.91 35.48 11.47
CA LEU A 288 4.62 35.73 12.08
C LEU A 288 4.79 36.46 13.42
N ARG A 289 4.01 37.51 13.64
CA ARG A 289 4.05 38.30 14.86
C ARG A 289 3.31 37.60 16.02
N PRO A 290 3.69 37.90 17.28
CA PRO A 290 3.05 37.32 18.46
C PRO A 290 1.52 37.49 18.45
N GLU A 291 1.02 38.66 18.07
CA GLU A 291 -0.42 38.95 18.08
C GLU A 291 -1.20 38.10 17.05
N ALA A 292 -0.58 37.83 15.90
CA ALA A 292 -1.22 37.07 14.84
C ALA A 292 -1.39 35.60 15.21
N VAL A 293 -0.44 35.00 15.93
CA VAL A 293 -0.43 33.58 16.23
C VAL A 293 -0.88 33.23 17.66
N ALA A 294 -1.24 34.22 18.47
CA ALA A 294 -1.60 34.01 19.88
C ALA A 294 -2.70 32.95 20.04
N GLY A 295 -3.80 33.06 19.28
CA GLY A 295 -4.91 32.13 19.32
C GLY A 295 -4.52 30.71 18.90
N VAL A 296 -3.73 30.58 17.83
CA VAL A 296 -3.24 29.27 17.34
C VAL A 296 -2.36 28.59 18.39
N LEU A 297 -1.47 29.33 19.02
CA LEU A 297 -0.56 28.78 20.02
C LEU A 297 -1.28 28.43 21.34
N GLU A 298 -2.29 29.21 21.72
CA GLU A 298 -3.16 28.95 22.88
C GLU A 298 -3.97 27.66 22.66
N GLU A 299 -4.63 27.52 21.51
CA GLU A 299 -5.39 26.32 21.12
C GLU A 299 -4.50 25.09 21.08
N ALA A 300 -3.30 25.23 20.50
CA ALA A 300 -2.30 24.16 20.48
C ALA A 300 -1.72 23.83 21.88
N GLY A 301 -1.95 24.67 22.89
CA GLY A 301 -1.41 24.52 24.25
C GLY A 301 0.12 24.66 24.27
N THR A 302 0.69 25.45 23.38
CA THR A 302 2.14 25.71 23.30
C THR A 302 2.48 27.10 23.89
N ARG A 303 3.77 27.32 24.19
CA ARG A 303 4.20 28.59 24.77
C ARG A 303 4.00 29.73 23.77
N PRO A 304 3.52 30.91 24.23
CA PRO A 304 3.46 32.11 23.39
C PRO A 304 4.86 32.50 22.92
N ILE A 305 4.93 33.27 21.84
CA ILE A 305 6.17 33.90 21.38
C ILE A 305 6.18 35.39 21.78
N SER A 306 7.36 35.93 22.03
CA SER A 306 7.56 37.33 22.45
C SER A 306 8.07 38.24 21.31
N GLU A 307 8.55 37.62 20.22
CA GLU A 307 9.08 38.28 19.03
C GLU A 307 8.64 37.55 17.77
N PRO A 308 8.70 38.17 16.59
CA PRO A 308 8.35 37.53 15.33
C PRO A 308 9.19 36.26 15.09
N VAL A 309 8.53 35.15 14.77
CA VAL A 309 9.14 33.84 14.50
C VAL A 309 8.75 33.37 13.11
N ARG A 310 9.65 32.72 12.39
CA ARG A 310 9.35 32.14 11.07
C ARG A 310 8.26 31.11 11.15
N ALA A 311 7.35 31.09 10.17
CA ALA A 311 6.22 30.19 10.13
C ALA A 311 6.67 28.72 10.17
N VAL A 312 7.77 28.36 9.50
CA VAL A 312 8.35 27.01 9.52
C VAL A 312 8.77 26.56 10.92
N GLU A 313 9.24 27.46 11.78
CA GLU A 313 9.62 27.13 13.17
C GLU A 313 8.39 26.92 14.07
N LEU A 314 7.30 27.64 13.77
CA LEU A 314 6.03 27.45 14.47
C LEU A 314 5.35 26.13 14.05
N LEU A 315 5.49 25.73 12.80
CA LEU A 315 4.95 24.46 12.28
C LEU A 315 5.55 23.22 13.00
N ARG A 316 6.78 23.34 13.53
CA ARG A 316 7.42 22.28 14.34
C ARG A 316 6.79 22.07 15.71
N ARG A 317 5.91 22.96 16.14
CA ARG A 317 5.27 22.84 17.45
C ARG A 317 4.11 21.85 17.40
N PRO A 318 3.93 21.02 18.45
CA PRO A 318 2.83 20.07 18.49
C PRO A 318 1.47 20.76 18.30
N ARG A 319 0.60 20.18 17.49
CA ARG A 319 -0.78 20.64 17.23
C ARG A 319 -0.91 22.00 16.52
N VAL A 320 0.15 22.53 15.99
CA VAL A 320 0.12 23.67 15.07
C VAL A 320 0.10 23.13 13.64
N SER A 321 -0.92 23.50 12.86
CA SER A 321 -1.05 23.06 11.46
C SER A 321 -0.65 24.13 10.47
N ALA A 322 -0.25 23.70 9.26
CA ALA A 322 0.08 24.61 8.17
C ALA A 322 -1.12 25.51 7.80
N ALA A 323 -2.32 24.93 7.77
CA ALA A 323 -3.55 25.66 7.44
C ALA A 323 -3.79 26.84 8.41
N GLN A 324 -3.69 26.60 9.72
CA GLN A 324 -3.85 27.65 10.73
C GLN A 324 -2.84 28.78 10.56
N LEU A 325 -1.57 28.44 10.27
CA LEU A 325 -0.53 29.47 10.09
C LEU A 325 -0.71 30.29 8.81
N LEU A 326 -1.17 29.68 7.70
CA LEU A 326 -1.50 30.42 6.47
C LEU A 326 -2.67 31.38 6.67
N GLU A 327 -3.72 30.95 7.38
CA GLU A 327 -4.90 31.76 7.67
C GLU A 327 -4.53 33.01 8.47
N VAL A 328 -3.80 32.85 9.58
CA VAL A 328 -3.41 33.98 10.44
C VAL A 328 -2.31 34.84 9.86
N GLY A 329 -1.52 34.30 8.92
CA GLY A 329 -0.43 35.01 8.25
C GLY A 329 -0.88 35.91 7.10
N ASN A 330 -2.21 36.05 6.83
CA ASN A 330 -2.75 36.76 5.67
C ASN A 330 -1.99 36.43 4.39
N ALA A 331 -1.90 35.15 4.07
CA ALA A 331 -1.19 34.69 2.88
C ALA A 331 -1.98 35.02 1.60
N ASP A 332 -2.17 36.33 1.33
CA ASP A 332 -2.87 36.81 0.14
C ASP A 332 -2.23 36.20 -1.12
N GLY A 333 -2.97 35.34 -1.83
CA GLY A 333 -2.52 34.68 -3.05
C GLY A 333 -1.78 33.33 -2.86
N VAL A 334 -1.62 32.82 -1.62
CA VAL A 334 -1.17 31.47 -1.35
C VAL A 334 -2.40 30.61 -1.04
N THR A 335 -3.18 30.30 -2.07
CA THR A 335 -4.14 29.20 -1.98
C THR A 335 -3.36 27.90 -1.99
N ALA A 336 -3.50 27.12 -0.96
CA ALA A 336 -2.85 25.82 -0.85
C ALA A 336 -3.91 24.71 -0.83
N SER A 337 -3.74 23.74 -1.72
CA SER A 337 -4.51 22.50 -1.64
C SER A 337 -4.15 21.72 -0.36
N ALA A 338 -5.04 20.86 0.11
CA ALA A 338 -4.76 19.99 1.25
C ALA A 338 -3.46 19.19 1.06
N ASP A 339 -3.20 18.75 -0.17
CA ASP A 339 -1.99 18.00 -0.53
C ASP A 339 -0.72 18.85 -0.41
N ALA A 340 -0.76 20.13 -0.84
CA ALA A 340 0.39 21.04 -0.70
C ALA A 340 0.70 21.37 0.76
N LEU A 341 -0.32 21.49 1.60
CA LEU A 341 -0.17 21.69 3.04
C LEU A 341 0.45 20.45 3.71
N ALA A 342 -0.05 19.26 3.37
CA ALA A 342 0.46 18.01 3.89
C ALA A 342 1.93 17.77 3.50
N ALA A 343 2.32 18.13 2.27
CA ALA A 343 3.69 17.99 1.78
C ALA A 343 4.67 18.83 2.63
N VAL A 344 4.32 20.07 2.97
CA VAL A 344 5.15 20.95 3.79
C VAL A 344 5.28 20.45 5.23
N GLU A 345 4.19 19.96 5.83
CA GLU A 345 4.20 19.40 7.18
C GLU A 345 5.12 18.17 7.28
N VAL A 346 5.13 17.31 6.26
CA VAL A 346 5.98 16.12 6.23
C VAL A 346 7.45 16.45 6.00
N GLU A 347 7.77 17.38 5.10
CA GLU A 347 9.16 17.77 4.81
C GLU A 347 9.85 18.36 6.04
N ASP A 348 9.16 19.21 6.80
CA ASP A 348 9.75 19.83 7.98
C ASP A 348 9.95 18.82 9.11
N ASN A 349 9.03 17.92 9.33
CA ASN A 349 9.18 16.81 10.28
C ASN A 349 10.34 15.86 9.92
N ALA A 350 10.60 15.63 8.64
CA ALA A 350 11.72 14.82 8.19
C ALA A 350 13.08 15.50 8.43
N SER A 351 13.16 16.83 8.30
CA SER A 351 14.40 17.61 8.48
C SER A 351 14.85 17.71 9.95
N THR A 352 13.94 17.55 10.90
CA THR A 352 14.20 17.72 12.34
C THR A 352 14.56 16.46 13.08
N GLY A 353 14.55 15.27 12.42
CA GLY A 353 14.86 13.99 13.06
C GLY A 353 13.85 13.54 14.14
N HIS A 354 12.77 14.27 14.32
CA HIS A 354 11.68 13.88 15.19
C HIS A 354 10.73 12.95 14.43
N HIS A 355 10.79 11.67 14.73
CA HIS A 355 9.88 10.65 14.20
C HIS A 355 8.47 10.84 14.77
N ALA A 356 7.75 11.81 14.25
CA ALA A 356 6.30 11.81 14.31
C ALA A 356 5.81 11.58 12.89
N VAL A 357 5.72 10.31 12.50
CA VAL A 357 4.84 9.91 11.41
C VAL A 357 3.43 10.25 11.90
N ARG A 358 2.97 11.44 11.60
CA ARG A 358 1.55 11.75 11.69
C ARG A 358 0.93 11.11 10.44
N ILE A 359 0.54 9.86 10.57
CA ILE A 359 -0.54 9.33 9.75
C ILE A 359 -1.73 10.20 10.14
N VAL A 360 -2.15 11.10 9.28
CA VAL A 360 -3.44 11.75 9.39
C VAL A 360 -4.46 10.68 9.06
N ALA A 361 -4.83 9.91 10.11
CA ALA A 361 -6.05 9.16 10.15
C ALA A 361 -7.02 9.97 11.02
N GLU A 362 -7.84 10.77 10.38
CA GLU A 362 -9.19 11.17 10.83
C GLU A 362 -10.00 11.59 9.62
#